data_72d637d65c157795b7906c14bf6ca97c
#
_entry.id   72d637d65c157795b7906c14bf6ca97c
#
_cell.length_a   1.000
_cell.length_b   1.000
_cell.length_c   1.000
_cell.angle_alpha   90.00
_cell.angle_beta   90.00
_cell.angle_gamma   90.00
#
_symmetry.space_group_name_H-M   'P 1'
#
loop_
_entity.id
_entity.type
_entity.pdbx_description
1 polymer ?
#
loop_
_entity_poly.entity_id
_entity_poly.type
_entity_poly.pdbx_seq_one_letter_code
_entity_poly.pdbx_strand_id
1 'polypeptide(L)'
;MNIAVYTLTSALHDPHAVDMLTKEFLTPLNVPYILKGDDFSDYGSHDLNLIFVRTGGTEGIFQQMMPALVGKSDAPFYLLASDKSNSLAASLEILSYLRQQGKQGEILHGNPEYIASRIQLLGRVESAVKRLRRCRLGVIGKPSDWLIASHANAECVRQRLGFELLEIPMSELLDTLTAIPAPSPTEHSDMPAVEEALPGACRLYEAMKTVVKKHDLQGFTIRCFDLLDAVHNTGCLALAKLNAEGYIAGCEGDVPTMLTMTLLRALSGTSSFQANPASIDPETGEILFAHCTIPFDMVQRYELDTHFESGIGVGIRGFVPEGPVTICKVSGDLSRAFIAEGKLVRSQAKPDLCRTQLVVRLANPSDTEYFLTNPIGNHHVITVGHHAEALKALLRRISVF
;
A
#
# COMPACT_ATOMS: atom_id res chain seq x y z
N MET A 1 -6.46 -16.84 2.35
CA MET A 1 -7.64 -16.12 1.84
C MET A 1 -8.82 -17.07 1.84
N ASN A 2 -9.89 -16.69 2.52
CA ASN A 2 -11.12 -17.49 2.64
C ASN A 2 -12.18 -16.90 1.69
N ILE A 3 -12.54 -17.63 0.63
CA ILE A 3 -13.45 -17.20 -0.43
C ILE A 3 -14.77 -17.95 -0.30
N ALA A 4 -15.89 -17.25 -0.24
CA ALA A 4 -17.23 -17.84 -0.32
C ALA A 4 -17.86 -17.56 -1.68
N VAL A 5 -18.53 -18.58 -2.23
CA VAL A 5 -19.33 -18.48 -3.45
C VAL A 5 -20.79 -18.76 -3.10
N TYR A 6 -21.61 -17.73 -3.21
CA TYR A 6 -23.05 -17.77 -3.09
C TYR A 6 -23.66 -17.90 -4.48
N THR A 7 -24.86 -18.44 -4.60
CA THR A 7 -25.47 -18.66 -5.92
C THR A 7 -26.88 -18.05 -6.01
N LEU A 8 -27.18 -17.50 -7.18
CA LEU A 8 -28.53 -17.08 -7.55
C LEU A 8 -29.06 -17.96 -8.69
N THR A 9 -30.23 -18.50 -8.51
CA THR A 9 -30.88 -19.38 -9.50
C THR A 9 -32.38 -19.07 -9.60
N SER A 10 -32.89 -18.94 -10.82
CA SER A 10 -34.31 -18.82 -11.05
C SER A 10 -34.98 -20.17 -10.85
N ALA A 11 -36.18 -20.17 -10.23
CA ALA A 11 -37.00 -21.37 -10.04
C ALA A 11 -37.47 -22.03 -11.35
N LEU A 12 -37.25 -21.38 -12.49
CA LEU A 12 -37.64 -21.91 -13.81
C LEU A 12 -36.66 -22.97 -14.34
N HIS A 13 -35.52 -23.16 -13.72
CA HIS A 13 -34.46 -24.08 -14.17
C HIS A 13 -34.42 -25.36 -13.36
N ASP A 14 -34.10 -26.48 -14.01
CA ASP A 14 -33.84 -27.76 -13.34
C ASP A 14 -32.63 -27.67 -12.41
N PRO A 15 -32.81 -27.95 -11.10
CA PRO A 15 -31.69 -27.81 -10.12
C PRO A 15 -30.49 -28.69 -10.44
N HIS A 16 -30.70 -29.93 -10.93
CA HIS A 16 -29.60 -30.85 -11.22
C HIS A 16 -28.77 -30.38 -12.42
N ALA A 17 -29.43 -29.90 -13.48
CA ALA A 17 -28.73 -29.32 -14.62
C ALA A 17 -27.92 -28.08 -14.24
N VAL A 18 -28.48 -27.22 -13.38
CA VAL A 18 -27.77 -26.01 -12.88
C VAL A 18 -26.57 -26.37 -12.01
N ASP A 19 -26.66 -27.39 -11.17
CA ASP A 19 -25.52 -27.82 -10.33
C ASP A 19 -24.40 -28.43 -11.17
N MET A 20 -24.72 -29.15 -12.27
CA MET A 20 -23.70 -29.61 -13.22
C MET A 20 -22.96 -28.41 -13.88
N LEU A 21 -23.73 -27.43 -14.39
CA LEU A 21 -23.13 -26.21 -14.97
C LEU A 21 -22.31 -25.42 -13.97
N THR A 22 -22.73 -25.41 -12.70
CA THR A 22 -21.97 -24.76 -11.60
C THR A 22 -20.60 -25.40 -11.43
N LYS A 23 -20.53 -26.73 -11.39
CA LYS A 23 -19.27 -27.47 -11.30
C LYS A 23 -18.40 -27.26 -12.54
N GLU A 24 -18.99 -27.31 -13.73
CA GLU A 24 -18.30 -27.08 -15.00
C GLU A 24 -17.66 -25.68 -15.03
N PHE A 25 -18.32 -24.65 -14.50
CA PHE A 25 -17.82 -23.29 -14.47
C PHE A 25 -16.76 -23.06 -13.36
N LEU A 26 -16.99 -23.55 -12.15
CA LEU A 26 -16.13 -23.26 -11.01
C LEU A 26 -14.84 -24.12 -10.96
N THR A 27 -14.91 -25.38 -11.42
CA THR A 27 -13.75 -26.30 -11.33
C THR A 27 -12.52 -25.82 -12.09
N PRO A 28 -12.62 -25.28 -13.33
CA PRO A 28 -11.46 -24.80 -14.08
C PRO A 28 -10.80 -23.56 -13.47
N LEU A 29 -11.48 -22.81 -12.59
CA LEU A 29 -10.90 -21.63 -11.95
C LEU A 29 -9.71 -22.01 -11.06
N ASN A 30 -9.65 -23.25 -10.57
CA ASN A 30 -8.57 -23.75 -9.71
C ASN A 30 -8.22 -22.81 -8.52
N VAL A 31 -9.25 -22.19 -7.96
CA VAL A 31 -9.15 -21.31 -6.78
C VAL A 31 -9.88 -21.99 -5.64
N PRO A 32 -9.29 -22.10 -4.43
CA PRO A 32 -9.98 -22.68 -3.28
C PRO A 32 -11.15 -21.77 -2.84
N TYR A 33 -12.35 -22.35 -2.73
CA TYR A 33 -13.55 -21.65 -2.29
C TYR A 33 -14.44 -22.54 -1.44
N ILE A 34 -15.37 -21.92 -0.71
CA ILE A 34 -16.49 -22.59 -0.01
C ILE A 34 -17.76 -22.28 -0.77
N LEU A 35 -18.42 -23.30 -1.31
CA LEU A 35 -19.73 -23.14 -1.98
C LEU A 35 -20.82 -23.06 -0.92
N LYS A 36 -21.50 -21.92 -0.83
CA LYS A 36 -22.59 -21.65 0.12
C LYS A 36 -23.98 -21.90 -0.48
N GLY A 37 -24.08 -22.01 -1.80
CA GLY A 37 -25.36 -22.12 -2.47
C GLY A 37 -26.21 -20.86 -2.29
N ASP A 38 -27.48 -21.04 -1.95
CA ASP A 38 -28.44 -19.97 -1.68
C ASP A 38 -28.49 -19.52 -0.21
N ASP A 39 -27.62 -20.05 0.64
CA ASP A 39 -27.50 -19.62 2.03
C ASP A 39 -26.60 -18.38 2.17
N PHE A 40 -27.21 -17.21 2.21
CA PHE A 40 -26.55 -15.91 2.41
C PHE A 40 -26.48 -15.50 3.89
N SER A 41 -26.71 -16.41 4.84
CA SER A 41 -26.76 -16.11 6.27
C SER A 41 -25.45 -15.48 6.78
N ASP A 42 -24.31 -15.95 6.29
CA ASP A 42 -22.96 -15.50 6.64
C ASP A 42 -22.30 -14.61 5.58
N TYR A 43 -23.05 -14.04 4.63
CA TYR A 43 -22.53 -13.10 3.65
C TYR A 43 -21.79 -11.93 4.33
N GLY A 44 -20.62 -11.60 3.84
CA GLY A 44 -19.76 -10.56 4.42
C GLY A 44 -18.75 -11.04 5.46
N SER A 45 -18.85 -12.28 5.97
CA SER A 45 -17.93 -12.82 6.97
C SER A 45 -16.60 -13.34 6.40
N HIS A 46 -16.53 -13.59 5.09
CA HIS A 46 -15.37 -14.13 4.39
C HIS A 46 -14.44 -13.03 3.87
N ASP A 47 -13.22 -13.39 3.48
CA ASP A 47 -12.27 -12.43 2.92
C ASP A 47 -12.75 -11.88 1.57
N LEU A 48 -13.35 -12.75 0.75
CA LEU A 48 -13.99 -12.39 -0.51
C LEU A 48 -15.31 -13.13 -0.64
N ASN A 49 -16.39 -12.40 -0.93
CA ASN A 49 -17.74 -12.94 -1.12
C ASN A 49 -18.09 -12.77 -2.60
N LEU A 50 -18.25 -13.87 -3.31
CA LEU A 50 -18.61 -13.91 -4.73
C LEU A 50 -20.07 -14.38 -4.86
N ILE A 51 -20.83 -13.77 -5.76
CA ILE A 51 -22.19 -14.17 -6.08
C ILE A 51 -22.20 -14.73 -7.50
N PHE A 52 -22.38 -16.02 -7.65
CA PHE A 52 -22.52 -16.64 -8.95
C PHE A 52 -23.98 -16.53 -9.42
N VAL A 53 -24.22 -15.68 -10.41
CA VAL A 53 -25.50 -15.53 -11.09
C VAL A 53 -25.62 -16.68 -12.08
N ARG A 54 -26.22 -17.81 -11.67
CA ARG A 54 -26.22 -19.05 -12.46
C ARG A 54 -27.15 -18.99 -13.68
N THR A 55 -28.25 -18.22 -13.55
CA THR A 55 -29.28 -18.14 -14.62
C THR A 55 -29.87 -16.75 -14.74
N GLY A 56 -30.47 -16.43 -15.88
CA GLY A 56 -31.38 -15.31 -16.03
C GLY A 56 -32.63 -15.45 -15.16
N GLY A 57 -33.41 -14.37 -15.00
CA GLY A 57 -34.58 -14.32 -14.14
C GLY A 57 -34.27 -14.24 -12.63
N THR A 58 -33.02 -13.88 -12.29
CA THR A 58 -32.54 -13.75 -10.89
C THR A 58 -32.45 -12.29 -10.42
N GLU A 59 -32.68 -11.33 -11.31
CA GLU A 59 -32.57 -9.91 -11.09
C GLU A 59 -33.50 -9.42 -9.98
N GLY A 60 -34.75 -9.85 -9.98
CA GLY A 60 -35.75 -9.55 -8.96
C GLY A 60 -35.42 -10.21 -7.61
N ILE A 61 -34.82 -11.40 -7.60
CA ILE A 61 -34.36 -12.08 -6.39
C ILE A 61 -33.24 -11.26 -5.78
N PHE A 62 -32.23 -10.85 -6.57
CA PHE A 62 -31.12 -10.02 -6.10
C PHE A 62 -31.62 -8.68 -5.54
N GLN A 63 -32.55 -8.01 -6.25
CA GLN A 63 -33.12 -6.73 -5.80
C GLN A 63 -33.75 -6.84 -4.40
N GLN A 64 -34.50 -7.92 -4.14
CA GLN A 64 -35.11 -8.15 -2.83
C GLN A 64 -34.07 -8.43 -1.72
N MET A 65 -32.98 -9.12 -2.04
CA MET A 65 -31.92 -9.48 -1.08
C MET A 65 -30.95 -8.34 -0.80
N MET A 66 -30.72 -7.46 -1.76
CA MET A 66 -29.67 -6.44 -1.73
C MET A 66 -29.64 -5.60 -0.44
N PRO A 67 -30.79 -5.11 0.11
CA PRO A 67 -30.76 -4.35 1.36
C PRO A 67 -30.17 -5.13 2.55
N ALA A 68 -30.48 -6.42 2.66
CA ALA A 68 -29.94 -7.29 3.71
C ALA A 68 -28.43 -7.55 3.52
N LEU A 69 -27.96 -7.70 2.27
CA LEU A 69 -26.57 -7.91 1.95
C LEU A 69 -25.72 -6.64 2.23
N VAL A 70 -26.24 -5.46 1.90
CA VAL A 70 -25.60 -4.17 2.23
C VAL A 70 -25.46 -3.99 3.75
N GLY A 71 -26.42 -4.46 4.54
CA GLY A 71 -26.33 -4.42 6.00
C GLY A 71 -25.23 -5.33 6.58
N LYS A 72 -24.77 -6.33 5.83
CA LYS A 72 -23.74 -7.29 6.26
C LYS A 72 -22.34 -6.95 5.79
N SER A 73 -22.20 -6.24 4.67
CA SER A 73 -20.89 -5.91 4.08
C SER A 73 -20.90 -4.59 3.33
N ASP A 74 -19.84 -3.83 3.47
CA ASP A 74 -19.57 -2.63 2.68
C ASP A 74 -18.66 -2.91 1.46
N ALA A 75 -18.28 -4.17 1.25
CA ALA A 75 -17.51 -4.56 0.06
C ALA A 75 -18.35 -4.41 -1.20
N PRO A 76 -17.73 -4.15 -2.37
CA PRO A 76 -18.40 -4.21 -3.65
C PRO A 76 -19.05 -5.58 -3.90
N PHE A 77 -20.07 -5.61 -4.72
CA PHE A 77 -20.67 -6.86 -5.16
C PHE A 77 -19.85 -7.47 -6.30
N TYR A 78 -19.26 -8.63 -6.07
CA TYR A 78 -18.49 -9.37 -7.07
C TYR A 78 -19.36 -10.48 -7.66
N LEU A 79 -19.75 -10.32 -8.92
CA LEU A 79 -20.67 -11.21 -9.63
C LEU A 79 -19.88 -12.15 -10.55
N LEU A 80 -19.95 -13.45 -10.31
CA LEU A 80 -19.48 -14.45 -11.27
C LEU A 80 -20.57 -14.67 -12.33
N ALA A 81 -20.20 -14.65 -13.60
CA ALA A 81 -21.09 -14.86 -14.72
C ALA A 81 -20.51 -15.85 -15.73
N SER A 82 -21.31 -16.86 -16.12
CA SER A 82 -20.97 -17.78 -17.20
C SER A 82 -21.55 -17.29 -18.54
N ASP A 83 -21.14 -17.95 -19.62
CA ASP A 83 -21.69 -17.77 -20.98
C ASP A 83 -22.99 -18.56 -21.22
N LYS A 84 -23.51 -19.26 -20.19
CA LYS A 84 -24.69 -20.13 -20.27
C LYS A 84 -25.89 -19.56 -19.53
N SER A 85 -27.07 -20.02 -19.86
CA SER A 85 -28.35 -19.77 -19.13
C SER A 85 -28.65 -18.29 -18.86
N ASN A 86 -28.24 -17.38 -19.75
CA ASN A 86 -28.41 -15.91 -19.59
C ASN A 86 -27.76 -15.33 -18.32
N SER A 87 -26.76 -16.02 -17.76
CA SER A 87 -26.03 -15.62 -16.57
C SER A 87 -25.40 -14.21 -16.71
N LEU A 88 -24.71 -13.96 -17.84
CA LEU A 88 -24.09 -12.66 -18.09
C LEU A 88 -25.13 -11.55 -18.26
N ALA A 89 -26.21 -11.80 -18.98
CA ALA A 89 -27.30 -10.82 -19.19
C ALA A 89 -27.91 -10.37 -17.86
N ALA A 90 -28.23 -11.33 -16.98
CA ALA A 90 -28.75 -11.03 -15.64
C ALA A 90 -27.72 -10.28 -14.79
N SER A 91 -26.44 -10.65 -14.86
CA SER A 91 -25.35 -9.96 -14.14
C SER A 91 -25.19 -8.51 -14.59
N LEU A 92 -25.35 -8.22 -15.89
CA LEU A 92 -25.30 -6.85 -16.43
C LEU A 92 -26.44 -5.99 -15.87
N GLU A 93 -27.67 -6.53 -15.82
CA GLU A 93 -28.83 -5.83 -15.26
C GLU A 93 -28.65 -5.60 -13.75
N ILE A 94 -28.20 -6.60 -13.00
CA ILE A 94 -27.88 -6.48 -11.56
C ILE A 94 -26.82 -5.40 -11.33
N LEU A 95 -25.74 -5.39 -12.13
CA LEU A 95 -24.67 -4.39 -11.98
C LEU A 95 -25.17 -2.98 -12.30
N SER A 96 -26.02 -2.84 -13.33
CA SER A 96 -26.66 -1.57 -13.68
C SER A 96 -27.54 -1.06 -12.54
N TYR A 97 -28.34 -1.95 -11.95
CA TYR A 97 -29.16 -1.62 -10.77
C TYR A 97 -28.29 -1.19 -9.58
N LEU A 98 -27.22 -1.93 -9.27
CA LEU A 98 -26.28 -1.57 -8.21
C LEU A 98 -25.73 -0.13 -8.40
N ARG A 99 -25.35 0.23 -9.64
CA ARG A 99 -24.86 1.57 -9.97
C ARG A 99 -25.91 2.65 -9.74
N GLN A 100 -27.16 2.39 -10.11
CA GLN A 100 -28.29 3.31 -9.85
C GLN A 100 -28.52 3.52 -8.34
N GLN A 101 -28.23 2.49 -7.52
CA GLN A 101 -28.33 2.56 -6.06
C GLN A 101 -27.05 3.12 -5.40
N GLY A 102 -26.09 3.66 -6.17
CA GLY A 102 -24.81 4.17 -5.65
C GLY A 102 -23.91 3.09 -5.04
N LYS A 103 -24.11 1.82 -5.46
CA LYS A 103 -23.29 0.69 -4.97
C LYS A 103 -22.24 0.31 -6.00
N GLN A 104 -21.07 -0.14 -5.46
CA GLN A 104 -20.00 -0.66 -6.31
C GLN A 104 -20.21 -2.14 -6.60
N GLY A 105 -19.76 -2.57 -7.77
CA GLY A 105 -19.76 -3.97 -8.16
C GLY A 105 -18.88 -4.21 -9.39
N GLU A 106 -18.57 -5.47 -9.63
CA GLU A 106 -17.78 -5.93 -10.77
C GLU A 106 -18.29 -7.30 -11.23
N ILE A 107 -18.38 -7.50 -12.55
CA ILE A 107 -18.68 -8.80 -13.13
C ILE A 107 -17.36 -9.49 -13.49
N LEU A 108 -17.19 -10.71 -13.01
CA LEU A 108 -16.09 -11.60 -13.30
C LEU A 108 -16.54 -12.59 -14.37
N HIS A 109 -16.15 -12.33 -15.61
CA HIS A 109 -16.53 -13.11 -16.80
C HIS A 109 -15.37 -13.21 -17.77
N GLY A 110 -15.24 -14.32 -18.48
CA GLY A 110 -14.18 -14.60 -19.45
C GLY A 110 -13.62 -16.02 -19.32
N ASN A 111 -12.37 -16.21 -19.75
CA ASN A 111 -11.71 -17.49 -19.55
C ASN A 111 -11.36 -17.76 -18.08
N PRO A 112 -11.16 -19.02 -17.68
CA PRO A 112 -10.91 -19.40 -16.29
C PRO A 112 -9.69 -18.72 -15.69
N GLU A 113 -8.60 -18.56 -16.44
CA GLU A 113 -7.35 -17.94 -15.99
C GLU A 113 -7.54 -16.46 -15.66
N TYR A 114 -8.28 -15.74 -16.50
CA TYR A 114 -8.63 -14.34 -16.26
C TYR A 114 -9.49 -14.18 -15.00
N ILE A 115 -10.56 -15.00 -14.87
CA ILE A 115 -11.43 -14.97 -13.70
C ILE A 115 -10.61 -15.27 -12.42
N ALA A 116 -9.78 -16.31 -12.45
CA ALA A 116 -8.93 -16.67 -11.32
C ALA A 116 -7.98 -15.55 -10.92
N SER A 117 -7.32 -14.90 -11.88
CA SER A 117 -6.42 -13.76 -11.61
C SER A 117 -7.17 -12.58 -10.99
N ARG A 118 -8.40 -12.28 -11.48
CA ARG A 118 -9.25 -11.23 -10.90
C ARG A 118 -9.67 -11.57 -9.47
N ILE A 119 -10.08 -12.80 -9.19
CA ILE A 119 -10.40 -13.27 -7.82
C ILE A 119 -9.21 -13.07 -6.89
N GLN A 120 -8.01 -13.45 -7.29
CA GLN A 120 -6.79 -13.27 -6.50
C GLN A 120 -6.50 -11.78 -6.24
N LEU A 121 -6.61 -10.95 -7.26
CA LEU A 121 -6.40 -9.50 -7.13
C LEU A 121 -7.42 -8.87 -6.18
N LEU A 122 -8.71 -9.16 -6.35
CA LEU A 122 -9.78 -8.63 -5.51
C LEU A 122 -9.64 -9.10 -4.06
N GLY A 123 -9.26 -10.36 -3.84
CA GLY A 123 -8.98 -10.87 -2.51
C GLY A 123 -7.80 -10.18 -1.84
N ARG A 124 -6.75 -9.85 -2.59
CA ARG A 124 -5.64 -9.02 -2.07
C ARG A 124 -6.13 -7.63 -1.68
N VAL A 125 -6.97 -7.01 -2.51
CA VAL A 125 -7.54 -5.67 -2.25
C VAL A 125 -8.42 -5.69 -1.00
N GLU A 126 -9.36 -6.61 -0.86
CA GLU A 126 -10.23 -6.67 0.32
C GLU A 126 -9.43 -7.00 1.61
N SER A 127 -8.40 -7.85 1.51
CA SER A 127 -7.49 -8.10 2.62
C SER A 127 -6.70 -6.84 3.00
N ALA A 128 -6.29 -6.02 2.02
CA ALA A 128 -5.62 -4.75 2.27
C ALA A 128 -6.57 -3.75 2.96
N VAL A 129 -7.82 -3.64 2.52
CA VAL A 129 -8.83 -2.79 3.18
C VAL A 129 -9.03 -3.19 4.64
N LYS A 130 -9.12 -4.49 4.93
CA LYS A 130 -9.24 -4.99 6.32
C LYS A 130 -8.03 -4.62 7.18
N ARG A 131 -6.80 -4.67 6.60
CA ARG A 131 -5.57 -4.23 7.30
C ARG A 131 -5.59 -2.74 7.55
N LEU A 132 -5.92 -1.93 6.54
CA LEU A 132 -5.98 -0.47 6.65
C LEU A 132 -6.92 -0.02 7.77
N ARG A 133 -8.10 -0.62 7.91
CA ARG A 133 -9.07 -0.28 8.96
C ARG A 133 -8.56 -0.52 10.39
N ARG A 134 -7.48 -1.27 10.56
CA ARG A 134 -6.84 -1.53 11.86
C ARG A 134 -5.58 -0.72 12.06
N CYS A 135 -5.19 0.09 11.06
CA CYS A 135 -3.99 0.91 11.16
C CYS A 135 -4.21 2.10 12.09
N ARG A 136 -3.16 2.42 12.86
CA ARG A 136 -2.97 3.69 13.57
C ARG A 136 -1.64 4.26 13.13
N LEU A 137 -1.65 5.51 12.68
CA LEU A 137 -0.46 6.17 12.17
C LEU A 137 -0.14 7.41 13.00
N GLY A 138 1.13 7.61 13.28
CA GLY A 138 1.62 8.75 14.05
C GLY A 138 2.34 9.79 13.18
N VAL A 139 2.25 11.05 13.59
CA VAL A 139 3.07 12.15 13.06
C VAL A 139 3.90 12.68 14.23
N ILE A 140 5.18 12.34 14.27
CA ILE A 140 6.09 12.77 15.34
C ILE A 140 6.68 14.15 14.96
N GLY A 141 6.31 15.16 15.72
CA GLY A 141 6.55 16.55 15.38
C GLY A 141 5.48 17.05 14.39
N LYS A 142 5.90 17.69 13.31
CA LYS A 142 5.04 18.21 12.25
C LYS A 142 5.73 17.99 10.88
N PRO A 143 5.07 18.17 9.76
CA PRO A 143 5.72 18.19 8.46
C PRO A 143 6.88 19.20 8.41
N SER A 144 7.94 18.88 7.70
CA SER A 144 9.05 19.80 7.46
C SER A 144 8.58 21.03 6.68
N ASP A 145 9.15 22.20 6.98
CA ASP A 145 8.63 23.47 6.47
C ASP A 145 8.78 23.64 4.93
N TRP A 146 9.70 22.89 4.31
CA TRP A 146 9.88 22.86 2.85
C TRP A 146 8.87 21.98 2.12
N LEU A 147 8.09 21.15 2.83
CA LEU A 147 7.04 20.31 2.25
C LEU A 147 5.76 21.14 2.01
N ILE A 148 5.88 22.24 1.25
CA ILE A 148 4.81 23.24 1.08
C ILE A 148 3.59 22.71 0.32
N ALA A 149 3.72 21.62 -0.42
CA ALA A 149 2.63 20.96 -1.16
C ALA A 149 2.20 19.61 -0.56
N SER A 150 2.92 19.09 0.46
CA SER A 150 2.70 17.76 1.01
C SER A 150 1.84 17.79 2.27
N HIS A 151 0.75 18.54 2.23
CA HIS A 151 -0.22 18.60 3.32
C HIS A 151 -1.20 17.43 3.24
N ALA A 152 -1.57 16.88 4.39
CA ALA A 152 -2.62 15.86 4.50
C ALA A 152 -3.93 16.49 4.99
N ASN A 153 -5.05 15.98 4.47
CA ASN A 153 -6.36 16.27 5.01
C ASN A 153 -6.78 15.14 5.93
N ALA A 154 -6.65 15.32 7.24
CA ALA A 154 -6.92 14.29 8.23
C ALA A 154 -8.37 13.76 8.17
N GLU A 155 -9.34 14.63 7.85
CA GLU A 155 -10.74 14.21 7.70
C GLU A 155 -10.93 13.32 6.47
N CYS A 156 -10.32 13.65 5.33
CA CYS A 156 -10.33 12.78 4.14
C CYS A 156 -9.66 11.43 4.42
N VAL A 157 -8.54 11.42 5.17
CA VAL A 157 -7.88 10.17 5.57
C VAL A 157 -8.81 9.32 6.42
N ARG A 158 -9.46 9.92 7.43
CA ARG A 158 -10.41 9.23 8.29
C ARG A 158 -11.60 8.67 7.52
N GLN A 159 -12.18 9.44 6.61
CA GLN A 159 -13.34 9.02 5.82
C GLN A 159 -13.00 7.89 4.82
N ARG A 160 -11.84 7.97 4.15
CA ARG A 160 -11.46 7.02 3.10
C ARG A 160 -10.77 5.75 3.62
N LEU A 161 -9.95 5.88 4.65
CA LEU A 161 -9.14 4.78 5.17
C LEU A 161 -9.66 4.22 6.50
N GLY A 162 -10.50 4.98 7.22
CA GLY A 162 -11.12 4.54 8.46
C GLY A 162 -10.22 4.66 9.70
N PHE A 163 -9.06 5.33 9.61
CA PHE A 163 -8.17 5.57 10.76
C PHE A 163 -7.86 7.05 10.96
N GLU A 164 -7.36 7.38 12.14
CA GLU A 164 -6.94 8.73 12.51
C GLU A 164 -5.41 8.85 12.45
N LEU A 165 -4.95 10.07 12.14
CA LEU A 165 -3.55 10.44 12.28
C LEU A 165 -3.34 11.00 13.68
N LEU A 166 -2.49 10.33 14.47
CA LEU A 166 -2.15 10.75 15.82
C LEU A 166 -0.97 11.71 15.78
N GLU A 167 -1.18 12.95 16.25
CA GLU A 167 -0.08 13.90 16.45
C GLU A 167 0.67 13.56 17.73
N ILE A 168 1.99 13.41 17.64
CA ILE A 168 2.88 13.09 18.75
C ILE A 168 3.94 14.22 18.84
N PRO A 169 4.02 14.93 19.97
CA PRO A 169 5.03 15.97 20.12
C PRO A 169 6.46 15.43 19.99
N MET A 170 7.35 16.16 19.34
CA MET A 170 8.77 15.80 19.28
C MET A 170 9.39 15.67 20.69
N SER A 171 8.93 16.47 21.65
CA SER A 171 9.36 16.38 23.04
C SER A 171 9.14 14.99 23.65
N GLU A 172 8.04 14.29 23.29
CA GLU A 172 7.81 12.93 23.80
C GLU A 172 8.89 11.94 23.32
N LEU A 173 9.32 12.04 22.07
CA LEU A 173 10.43 11.24 21.56
C LEU A 173 11.75 11.60 22.28
N LEU A 174 12.03 12.87 22.48
CA LEU A 174 13.25 13.34 23.14
C LEU A 174 13.30 12.95 24.62
N ASP A 175 12.17 13.03 25.34
CA ASP A 175 12.04 12.57 26.71
C ASP A 175 12.25 11.05 26.80
N THR A 176 11.64 10.29 25.86
CA THR A 176 11.83 8.84 25.76
C THR A 176 13.30 8.50 25.50
N LEU A 177 13.93 9.21 24.56
CA LEU A 177 15.35 9.04 24.26
C LEU A 177 16.22 9.26 25.50
N THR A 178 15.92 10.28 26.30
CA THR A 178 16.69 10.61 27.51
C THR A 178 16.60 9.49 28.55
N ALA A 179 15.45 8.81 28.65
CA ALA A 179 15.21 7.74 29.60
C ALA A 179 15.83 6.39 29.20
N ILE A 180 16.20 6.21 27.93
CA ILE A 180 16.76 4.94 27.42
C ILE A 180 18.29 4.96 27.48
N PRO A 181 18.95 3.93 28.05
CA PRO A 181 20.41 3.81 27.96
C PRO A 181 20.85 3.60 26.52
N ALA A 182 22.03 4.07 26.16
CA ALA A 182 22.60 3.83 24.83
C ALA A 182 22.87 2.32 24.67
N PRO A 183 22.23 1.64 23.69
CA PRO A 183 22.51 0.24 23.42
C PRO A 183 23.90 0.11 22.76
N SER A 184 24.51 -1.08 22.88
CA SER A 184 25.69 -1.39 22.07
C SER A 184 25.23 -1.53 20.60
N PRO A 185 25.89 -0.84 19.65
CA PRO A 185 25.62 -1.01 18.24
C PRO A 185 25.84 -2.46 17.80
N THR A 186 25.01 -2.93 16.88
CA THR A 186 25.19 -4.20 16.16
C THR A 186 25.81 -3.97 14.78
N GLU A 187 25.72 -2.74 14.31
CA GLU A 187 26.31 -2.25 13.06
C GLU A 187 27.69 -1.65 13.36
N HIS A 188 28.59 -1.71 12.38
CA HIS A 188 29.93 -1.11 12.43
C HIS A 188 30.23 -0.37 11.13
N SER A 189 31.12 0.62 11.21
CA SER A 189 31.57 1.39 10.07
C SER A 189 33.07 1.66 10.16
N ASP A 190 33.76 1.56 9.03
CA ASP A 190 35.17 1.97 8.92
C ASP A 190 35.33 3.51 8.88
N MET A 191 34.24 4.26 8.78
CA MET A 191 34.23 5.71 8.84
C MET A 191 34.15 6.17 10.29
N PRO A 192 35.18 6.84 10.84
CA PRO A 192 35.23 7.26 12.26
C PRO A 192 33.99 8.08 12.68
N ALA A 193 33.56 9.02 11.84
CA ALA A 193 32.41 9.87 12.16
C ALA A 193 31.09 9.08 12.26
N VAL A 194 30.93 8.03 11.45
CA VAL A 194 29.75 7.14 11.50
C VAL A 194 29.83 6.24 12.73
N GLU A 195 31.01 5.64 13.00
CA GLU A 195 31.20 4.76 14.15
C GLU A 195 30.95 5.52 15.47
N GLU A 196 31.37 6.78 15.58
CA GLU A 196 31.07 7.64 16.72
C GLU A 196 29.59 7.95 16.87
N ALA A 197 28.86 8.09 15.74
CA ALA A 197 27.40 8.40 15.72
C ALA A 197 26.52 7.19 16.00
N LEU A 198 27.00 5.95 15.78
CA LEU A 198 26.20 4.72 15.85
C LEU A 198 25.49 4.50 17.19
N PRO A 199 26.13 4.70 18.38
CA PRO A 199 25.42 4.52 19.65
C PRO A 199 24.20 5.44 19.80
N GLY A 200 24.31 6.69 19.34
CA GLY A 200 23.22 7.66 19.32
C GLY A 200 22.12 7.28 18.34
N ALA A 201 22.47 6.81 17.13
CA ALA A 201 21.53 6.36 16.13
C ALA A 201 20.77 5.09 16.58
N CYS A 202 21.43 4.15 17.24
CA CYS A 202 20.79 2.97 17.83
C CYS A 202 19.86 3.36 19.00
N ARG A 203 20.23 4.34 19.80
CA ARG A 203 19.37 4.88 20.87
C ARG A 203 18.12 5.54 20.30
N LEU A 204 18.21 6.27 19.18
CA LEU A 204 17.08 6.85 18.46
C LEU A 204 16.13 5.75 17.95
N TYR A 205 16.67 4.64 17.42
CA TYR A 205 15.85 3.50 17.01
C TYR A 205 15.05 2.92 18.19
N GLU A 206 15.67 2.69 19.35
CA GLU A 206 14.96 2.17 20.52
C GLU A 206 13.91 3.17 21.05
N ALA A 207 14.20 4.46 21.02
CA ALA A 207 13.26 5.50 21.43
C ALA A 207 12.06 5.56 20.49
N MET A 208 12.26 5.58 19.18
CA MET A 208 11.17 5.55 18.20
C MET A 208 10.33 4.29 18.34
N LYS A 209 10.96 3.13 18.48
CA LYS A 209 10.28 1.85 18.69
C LYS A 209 9.44 1.84 19.98
N THR A 210 9.92 2.48 21.03
CA THR A 210 9.19 2.63 22.30
C THR A 210 7.96 3.52 22.13
N VAL A 211 8.08 4.66 21.45
CA VAL A 211 6.94 5.56 21.13
C VAL A 211 5.91 4.85 20.26
N VAL A 212 6.36 4.14 19.22
CA VAL A 212 5.49 3.35 18.34
C VAL A 212 4.69 2.31 19.12
N LYS A 213 5.33 1.56 20.01
CA LYS A 213 4.66 0.56 20.86
C LYS A 213 3.73 1.21 21.89
N LYS A 214 4.11 2.31 22.52
CA LYS A 214 3.30 3.03 23.51
C LYS A 214 1.96 3.47 22.92
N HIS A 215 1.94 3.91 21.67
CA HIS A 215 0.73 4.39 20.98
C HIS A 215 0.06 3.33 20.11
N ASP A 216 0.55 2.08 20.11
CA ASP A 216 0.05 0.97 19.27
C ASP A 216 0.01 1.35 17.77
N LEU A 217 1.09 1.95 17.26
CA LEU A 217 1.17 2.42 15.87
C LEU A 217 1.64 1.30 14.94
N GLN A 218 1.04 1.22 13.78
CA GLN A 218 1.53 0.41 12.65
C GLN A 218 2.52 1.19 11.78
N GLY A 219 2.57 2.51 11.96
CA GLY A 219 3.53 3.35 11.27
C GLY A 219 3.51 4.80 11.75
N PHE A 220 4.50 5.55 11.33
CA PHE A 220 4.65 6.96 11.64
C PHE A 220 5.47 7.68 10.57
N THR A 221 5.43 9.00 10.59
CA THR A 221 6.42 9.86 9.96
C THR A 221 6.99 10.82 11.01
N ILE A 222 8.25 11.23 10.83
CA ILE A 222 8.94 12.06 11.81
C ILE A 222 9.59 13.28 11.15
N ARG A 223 9.53 14.43 11.80
CA ARG A 223 10.30 15.63 11.45
C ARG A 223 11.77 15.42 11.83
N CYS A 224 12.48 14.61 11.03
CA CYS A 224 13.80 14.06 11.37
C CYS A 224 14.92 15.12 11.46
N PHE A 225 14.79 16.26 10.77
CA PHE A 225 15.78 17.33 10.82
C PHE A 225 15.88 18.00 12.19
N ASP A 226 14.80 18.00 12.99
CA ASP A 226 14.86 18.49 14.36
C ASP A 226 15.81 17.70 15.25
N LEU A 227 16.14 16.45 14.87
CA LEU A 227 17.12 15.62 15.58
C LEU A 227 18.57 16.10 15.40
N LEU A 228 18.86 16.80 14.29
CA LEU A 228 20.20 17.36 14.06
C LEU A 228 20.56 18.36 15.14
N ASP A 229 19.63 19.25 15.47
CA ASP A 229 19.84 20.28 16.50
C ASP A 229 19.67 19.69 17.91
N ALA A 230 18.67 18.84 18.12
CA ALA A 230 18.31 18.35 19.44
C ALA A 230 19.31 17.32 20.01
N VAL A 231 19.86 16.43 19.15
CA VAL A 231 20.68 15.29 19.61
C VAL A 231 21.92 15.05 18.76
N HIS A 232 22.23 15.95 17.83
CA HIS A 232 23.38 15.89 16.92
C HIS A 232 23.53 14.54 16.20
N ASN A 233 22.39 13.98 15.74
CA ASN A 233 22.31 12.70 15.05
C ASN A 233 21.14 12.68 14.08
N THR A 234 20.95 11.56 13.35
CA THR A 234 19.91 11.38 12.34
C THR A 234 19.01 10.18 12.62
N GLY A 235 17.77 10.26 12.15
CA GLY A 235 16.80 9.15 12.26
C GLY A 235 16.94 8.06 11.19
N CYS A 236 17.85 8.21 10.21
CA CYS A 236 17.84 7.36 9.02
C CYS A 236 18.03 5.86 9.32
N LEU A 237 18.96 5.52 10.24
CA LEU A 237 19.18 4.14 10.69
C LEU A 237 17.92 3.57 11.35
N ALA A 238 17.28 4.35 12.23
CA ALA A 238 16.06 3.94 12.91
C ALA A 238 14.92 3.66 11.92
N LEU A 239 14.72 4.56 10.95
CA LEU A 239 13.68 4.40 9.93
C LEU A 239 13.94 3.18 9.04
N ALA A 240 15.19 2.94 8.63
CA ALA A 240 15.57 1.76 7.84
C ALA A 240 15.28 0.45 8.58
N LYS A 241 15.65 0.37 9.89
CA LYS A 241 15.40 -0.82 10.75
C LYS A 241 13.90 -1.04 10.98
N LEU A 242 13.16 0.00 11.35
CA LEU A 242 11.73 -0.12 11.66
C LEU A 242 10.91 -0.52 10.42
N ASN A 243 11.24 0.01 9.23
CA ASN A 243 10.61 -0.44 7.99
C ASN A 243 10.87 -1.94 7.74
N ALA A 244 12.10 -2.41 7.92
CA ALA A 244 12.45 -3.83 7.76
C ALA A 244 11.75 -4.74 8.79
N GLU A 245 11.47 -4.24 9.99
CA GLU A 245 10.71 -4.96 11.03
C GLU A 245 9.19 -4.99 10.78
N GLY A 246 8.71 -4.29 9.77
CA GLY A 246 7.29 -4.33 9.40
C GLY A 246 6.50 -3.11 9.74
N TYR A 247 7.07 -2.10 10.38
CA TYR A 247 6.41 -0.81 10.55
C TYR A 247 6.45 0.00 9.25
N ILE A 248 5.67 1.06 9.19
CA ILE A 248 5.79 2.11 8.17
C ILE A 248 6.52 3.27 8.84
N ALA A 249 7.76 3.55 8.44
CA ALA A 249 8.57 4.60 9.05
C ALA A 249 8.99 5.62 7.98
N GLY A 250 8.24 6.73 7.91
CA GLY A 250 8.45 7.83 6.97
C GLY A 250 9.37 8.90 7.51
N CYS A 251 10.03 9.62 6.61
CA CYS A 251 10.95 10.72 6.90
C CYS A 251 10.30 12.09 6.66
N GLU A 252 10.89 13.14 7.24
CA GLU A 252 10.57 14.55 7.01
C GLU A 252 9.15 14.98 7.43
N GLY A 253 8.41 14.14 8.15
CA GLY A 253 7.03 14.44 8.48
C GLY A 253 6.08 14.38 7.26
N ASP A 254 6.52 13.78 6.13
CA ASP A 254 5.71 13.67 4.89
C ASP A 254 4.57 12.67 5.08
N VAL A 255 3.41 13.19 5.47
CA VAL A 255 2.19 12.37 5.68
C VAL A 255 1.71 11.74 4.38
N PRO A 256 1.59 12.44 3.22
CA PRO A 256 1.24 11.80 1.95
C PRO A 256 2.15 10.64 1.56
N THR A 257 3.45 10.75 1.82
CA THR A 257 4.38 9.64 1.58
C THR A 257 4.15 8.49 2.54
N MET A 258 3.95 8.75 3.84
CA MET A 258 3.58 7.72 4.81
C MET A 258 2.28 7.00 4.41
N LEU A 259 1.25 7.73 3.95
CA LEU A 259 0.02 7.13 3.42
C LEU A 259 0.29 6.25 2.21
N THR A 260 1.16 6.68 1.28
CA THR A 260 1.57 5.90 0.12
C THR A 260 2.25 4.59 0.53
N MET A 261 3.20 4.64 1.47
CA MET A 261 3.87 3.47 2.04
C MET A 261 2.86 2.53 2.72
N THR A 262 1.87 3.07 3.43
CA THR A 262 0.82 2.31 4.11
C THR A 262 -0.04 1.52 3.12
N LEU A 263 -0.48 2.15 2.04
CA LEU A 263 -1.26 1.49 0.98
C LEU A 263 -0.46 0.36 0.31
N LEU A 264 0.80 0.62 -0.02
CA LEU A 264 1.68 -0.39 -0.61
C LEU A 264 1.91 -1.57 0.35
N ARG A 265 2.23 -1.30 1.61
CA ARG A 265 2.43 -2.36 2.60
C ARG A 265 1.18 -3.19 2.85
N ALA A 266 0.01 -2.56 2.89
CA ALA A 266 -1.25 -3.28 3.02
C ALA A 266 -1.49 -4.27 1.87
N LEU A 267 -1.06 -3.93 0.64
CA LEU A 267 -1.18 -4.78 -0.55
C LEU A 267 -0.08 -5.82 -0.69
N SER A 268 1.19 -5.41 -0.51
CA SER A 268 2.35 -6.26 -0.81
C SER A 268 2.83 -7.07 0.39
N GLY A 269 2.64 -6.55 1.60
CA GLY A 269 3.26 -7.09 2.82
C GLY A 269 4.76 -6.80 2.93
N THR A 270 5.37 -6.13 1.94
CA THR A 270 6.80 -5.82 1.88
C THR A 270 7.08 -4.36 2.20
N SER A 271 8.34 -4.05 2.49
CA SER A 271 8.79 -2.68 2.68
C SER A 271 8.79 -1.88 1.38
N SER A 272 8.84 -0.57 1.51
CA SER A 272 8.94 0.36 0.39
C SER A 272 9.86 1.52 0.73
N PHE A 273 10.48 2.10 -0.27
CA PHE A 273 11.50 3.13 -0.15
C PHE A 273 10.94 4.50 -0.51
N GLN A 274 10.93 5.42 0.45
CA GLN A 274 10.68 6.85 0.25
C GLN A 274 11.90 7.48 -0.40
N ALA A 275 11.75 8.16 -1.55
CA ALA A 275 12.87 8.76 -2.25
C ALA A 275 12.49 10.00 -3.06
N ASN A 276 13.48 10.88 -3.26
CA ASN A 276 13.39 12.05 -4.13
C ASN A 276 13.84 11.69 -5.55
N PRO A 277 13.11 12.08 -6.60
CA PRO A 277 13.67 12.09 -7.95
C PRO A 277 14.77 13.15 -8.02
N ALA A 278 16.00 12.71 -8.24
CA ALA A 278 17.18 13.56 -8.30
C ALA A 278 17.59 13.91 -9.75
N SER A 279 17.23 13.07 -10.72
CA SER A 279 17.47 13.31 -12.15
C SER A 279 16.47 12.52 -12.98
N ILE A 280 16.01 13.10 -14.07
CA ILE A 280 15.04 12.51 -14.99
C ILE A 280 15.58 12.63 -16.40
N ASP A 281 15.55 11.53 -17.15
CA ASP A 281 15.78 11.48 -18.58
C ASP A 281 14.47 11.13 -19.30
N PRO A 282 13.78 12.12 -19.89
CA PRO A 282 12.50 11.88 -20.57
C PRO A 282 12.61 11.02 -21.85
N GLU A 283 13.78 10.95 -22.47
CA GLU A 283 13.96 10.18 -23.70
C GLU A 283 14.06 8.68 -23.40
N THR A 284 14.80 8.31 -22.36
CA THR A 284 14.98 6.91 -21.96
C THR A 284 13.97 6.42 -20.92
N GLY A 285 13.27 7.36 -20.25
CA GLY A 285 12.41 7.07 -19.11
C GLY A 285 13.18 6.69 -17.85
N GLU A 286 14.50 6.96 -17.77
CA GLU A 286 15.29 6.70 -16.56
C GLU A 286 15.13 7.84 -15.55
N ILE A 287 14.88 7.47 -14.32
CA ILE A 287 14.82 8.39 -13.18
C ILE A 287 15.78 7.89 -12.12
N LEU A 288 16.65 8.78 -11.65
CA LEU A 288 17.49 8.55 -10.48
C LEU A 288 16.71 8.99 -9.22
N PHE A 289 16.42 8.06 -8.35
CA PHE A 289 15.83 8.31 -7.05
C PHE A 289 16.88 8.24 -5.95
N ALA A 290 16.85 9.14 -4.99
CA ALA A 290 17.82 9.19 -3.90
C ALA A 290 17.16 9.49 -2.55
N HIS A 291 17.61 8.80 -1.49
CA HIS A 291 17.29 9.09 -0.07
C HIS A 291 18.28 8.36 0.86
N CYS A 292 18.17 8.60 2.19
CA CYS A 292 19.09 8.02 3.18
C CYS A 292 18.46 6.93 4.06
N THR A 293 17.20 6.50 3.79
CA THR A 293 16.37 5.68 4.70
C THR A 293 15.89 4.37 4.08
N ILE A 294 16.68 3.78 3.17
CA ILE A 294 16.30 2.50 2.53
C ILE A 294 16.08 1.40 3.58
N PRO A 295 14.96 0.67 3.54
CA PRO A 295 14.73 -0.46 4.43
C PRO A 295 15.75 -1.58 4.23
N PHE A 296 16.25 -2.17 5.32
CA PHE A 296 17.28 -3.21 5.25
C PHE A 296 16.81 -4.51 4.60
N ASP A 297 15.53 -4.82 4.64
CA ASP A 297 14.94 -5.99 3.96
C ASP A 297 14.78 -5.83 2.44
N MET A 298 15.03 -4.62 1.90
CA MET A 298 15.02 -4.36 0.46
C MET A 298 16.38 -4.51 -0.21
N VAL A 299 17.48 -4.59 0.57
CA VAL A 299 18.85 -4.51 0.04
C VAL A 299 19.58 -5.85 0.10
N GLN A 300 20.44 -6.13 -0.89
CA GLN A 300 21.36 -7.27 -0.86
C GLN A 300 22.57 -6.99 0.04
N ARG A 301 23.01 -5.73 0.08
CA ARG A 301 24.06 -5.21 0.94
C ARG A 301 23.85 -3.72 1.18
N TYR A 302 24.41 -3.21 2.24
CA TYR A 302 24.42 -1.77 2.52
C TYR A 302 25.77 -1.33 3.07
N GLU A 303 25.99 -0.04 3.00
CA GLU A 303 27.12 0.66 3.62
C GLU A 303 26.54 1.79 4.48
N LEU A 304 27.17 2.05 5.61
CA LEU A 304 26.85 3.19 6.46
C LEU A 304 27.74 4.38 6.07
N ASP A 305 27.13 5.54 5.95
CA ASP A 305 27.80 6.80 5.61
C ASP A 305 27.23 7.90 6.50
N THR A 306 27.81 9.10 6.51
CA THR A 306 27.16 10.25 7.15
C THR A 306 25.92 10.66 6.36
N HIS A 307 24.97 11.32 7.02
CA HIS A 307 23.82 11.92 6.33
C HIS A 307 24.34 12.97 5.31
N PHE A 308 23.79 12.93 4.09
CA PHE A 308 24.33 13.71 2.98
C PHE A 308 24.36 15.21 3.26
N GLU A 309 23.22 15.81 3.63
CA GLU A 309 23.09 17.25 3.74
C GLU A 309 23.78 17.83 4.98
N SER A 310 23.75 17.10 6.11
CA SER A 310 24.31 17.58 7.37
C SER A 310 25.76 17.15 7.63
N GLY A 311 26.23 16.10 6.95
CA GLY A 311 27.56 15.53 7.16
C GLY A 311 27.74 14.81 8.51
N ILE A 312 26.69 14.70 9.34
CA ILE A 312 26.71 14.04 10.66
C ILE A 312 25.76 12.85 10.72
N GLY A 313 25.77 12.12 11.83
CA GLY A 313 24.87 10.99 12.08
C GLY A 313 25.12 9.83 11.14
N VAL A 314 24.06 9.03 10.88
CA VAL A 314 24.15 7.79 10.08
C VAL A 314 23.12 7.82 8.96
N GLY A 315 23.59 7.77 7.72
CA GLY A 315 22.80 7.55 6.50
C GLY A 315 23.06 6.17 5.90
N ILE A 316 22.11 5.63 5.16
CA ILE A 316 22.20 4.30 4.57
C ILE A 316 22.45 4.40 3.06
N ARG A 317 23.48 3.74 2.58
CA ARG A 317 23.73 3.46 1.16
C ARG A 317 23.35 2.01 0.88
N GLY A 318 22.18 1.80 0.35
CA GLY A 318 21.69 0.45 0.03
C GLY A 318 21.85 0.09 -1.43
N PHE A 319 22.07 -1.20 -1.69
CA PHE A 319 22.17 -1.79 -3.02
C PHE A 319 21.02 -2.79 -3.18
N VAL A 320 20.03 -2.40 -3.97
CA VAL A 320 18.82 -3.18 -4.21
C VAL A 320 19.02 -4.05 -5.45
N PRO A 321 18.53 -5.31 -5.47
CA PRO A 321 18.56 -6.16 -6.66
C PRO A 321 17.85 -5.52 -7.84
N GLU A 322 18.42 -5.66 -9.04
CA GLU A 322 17.73 -5.29 -10.28
C GLU A 322 16.46 -6.11 -10.45
N GLY A 323 15.42 -5.49 -10.99
CA GLY A 323 14.15 -6.17 -11.18
C GLY A 323 12.97 -5.24 -11.31
N PRO A 324 11.75 -5.80 -11.38
CA PRO A 324 10.53 -5.02 -11.49
C PRO A 324 10.29 -4.20 -10.21
N VAL A 325 9.79 -2.98 -10.40
CA VAL A 325 9.40 -2.08 -9.32
C VAL A 325 8.11 -1.35 -9.67
N THR A 326 7.37 -0.98 -8.64
CA THR A 326 6.25 -0.04 -8.74
C THR A 326 6.64 1.25 -8.05
N ILE A 327 6.42 2.39 -8.73
CA ILE A 327 6.63 3.74 -8.21
C ILE A 327 5.26 4.36 -7.98
N CYS A 328 5.02 4.94 -6.82
CA CYS A 328 3.77 5.63 -6.59
C CYS A 328 3.86 6.79 -5.61
N LYS A 329 2.87 7.67 -5.69
CA LYS A 329 2.59 8.75 -4.74
C LYS A 329 1.09 9.00 -4.73
N VAL A 330 0.49 9.17 -3.55
CA VAL A 330 -0.86 9.68 -3.39
C VAL A 330 -0.83 11.10 -2.82
N SER A 331 -1.85 11.90 -3.13
CA SER A 331 -2.05 13.21 -2.49
C SER A 331 -2.55 13.03 -1.05
N GLY A 332 -2.36 14.06 -0.22
CA GLY A 332 -2.72 14.00 1.20
C GLY A 332 -4.23 13.90 1.46
N ASP A 333 -5.06 14.19 0.49
CA ASP A 333 -6.52 13.99 0.49
C ASP A 333 -6.94 12.70 -0.23
N LEU A 334 -5.98 11.93 -0.76
CA LEU A 334 -6.20 10.70 -1.52
C LEU A 334 -7.04 10.89 -2.80
N SER A 335 -7.16 12.12 -3.31
CA SER A 335 -7.92 12.42 -4.54
C SER A 335 -7.11 12.19 -5.81
N ARG A 336 -5.78 12.23 -5.70
CA ARG A 336 -4.84 12.05 -6.81
C ARG A 336 -3.84 10.94 -6.48
N ALA A 337 -3.44 10.20 -7.50
CA ALA A 337 -2.39 9.21 -7.41
C ALA A 337 -1.55 9.20 -8.69
N PHE A 338 -0.24 9.09 -8.53
CA PHE A 338 0.68 8.65 -9.57
C PHE A 338 1.03 7.20 -9.30
N ILE A 339 0.96 6.34 -10.31
CA ILE A 339 1.29 4.92 -10.24
C ILE A 339 1.90 4.51 -11.56
N ALA A 340 3.17 4.12 -11.53
CA ALA A 340 3.90 3.62 -12.70
C ALA A 340 4.63 2.32 -12.37
N GLU A 341 4.74 1.46 -13.36
CA GLU A 341 5.61 0.28 -13.33
C GLU A 341 6.96 0.63 -13.97
N GLY A 342 8.01 -0.03 -13.52
CA GLY A 342 9.33 0.14 -14.07
C GLY A 342 10.25 -1.02 -13.72
N LYS A 343 11.51 -0.86 -14.08
CA LYS A 343 12.59 -1.76 -13.72
C LYS A 343 13.70 -0.98 -13.01
N LEU A 344 14.09 -1.41 -11.84
CA LEU A 344 15.34 -0.99 -11.24
C LEU A 344 16.47 -1.55 -12.09
N VAL A 345 17.26 -0.66 -12.71
CA VAL A 345 18.31 -1.03 -13.66
C VAL A 345 19.71 -0.98 -13.07
N ARG A 346 19.94 -0.19 -12.01
CA ARG A 346 21.20 -0.15 -11.25
C ARG A 346 21.09 0.69 -9.99
N SER A 347 21.95 0.43 -9.01
CA SER A 347 22.27 1.37 -7.93
C SER A 347 23.45 2.26 -8.33
N GLN A 348 23.50 3.50 -7.81
CA GLN A 348 24.59 4.46 -8.03
C GLN A 348 25.14 4.96 -6.70
N ALA A 349 26.24 5.74 -6.76
CA ALA A 349 26.92 6.30 -5.60
C ALA A 349 27.53 7.67 -5.94
N LYS A 350 26.71 8.62 -6.44
CA LYS A 350 27.17 10.00 -6.67
C LYS A 350 27.41 10.69 -5.31
N PRO A 351 28.50 11.42 -5.12
CA PRO A 351 28.84 12.02 -3.82
C PRO A 351 27.93 13.18 -3.41
N ASP A 352 27.31 13.84 -4.36
CA ASP A 352 26.48 15.05 -4.23
C ASP A 352 24.99 14.79 -4.08
N LEU A 353 24.61 13.57 -3.66
CA LEU A 353 23.22 13.15 -3.44
C LEU A 353 23.07 12.31 -2.16
N CYS A 354 21.84 12.16 -1.69
CA CYS A 354 21.49 11.22 -0.62
C CYS A 354 22.04 9.82 -0.91
N ARG A 355 22.38 9.09 0.13
CA ARG A 355 23.29 7.93 0.08
C ARG A 355 22.78 6.75 -0.74
N THR A 356 21.51 6.35 -0.57
CA THR A 356 20.91 5.32 -1.44
C THR A 356 20.44 5.96 -2.74
N GLN A 357 20.90 5.43 -3.87
CA GLN A 357 20.62 5.95 -5.20
C GLN A 357 20.22 4.82 -6.12
N LEU A 358 18.98 4.86 -6.61
CA LEU A 358 18.38 3.84 -7.46
C LEU A 358 17.99 4.44 -8.82
N VAL A 359 18.50 3.88 -9.90
CA VAL A 359 18.08 4.24 -11.26
C VAL A 359 16.96 3.29 -11.69
N VAL A 360 15.79 3.86 -11.91
CA VAL A 360 14.61 3.13 -12.37
C VAL A 360 14.27 3.58 -13.78
N ARG A 361 14.10 2.62 -14.68
CA ARG A 361 13.56 2.87 -16.02
C ARG A 361 12.07 2.57 -16.00
N LEU A 362 11.24 3.57 -16.30
CA LEU A 362 9.79 3.42 -16.38
C LEU A 362 9.40 2.50 -17.54
N ALA A 363 8.36 1.71 -17.36
CA ALA A 363 7.82 0.85 -18.42
C ALA A 363 7.25 1.67 -19.59
N ASN A 364 6.71 2.85 -19.28
CA ASN A 364 6.27 3.84 -20.24
C ASN A 364 7.08 5.13 -20.05
N PRO A 365 8.02 5.49 -20.93
CA PRO A 365 8.83 6.71 -20.81
C PRO A 365 8.01 7.99 -20.72
N SER A 366 6.82 8.05 -21.32
CA SER A 366 5.95 9.24 -21.24
C SER A 366 5.43 9.53 -19.82
N ASP A 367 5.49 8.56 -18.89
CA ASP A 367 5.13 8.80 -17.50
C ASP A 367 6.09 9.76 -16.78
N THR A 368 7.27 10.04 -17.37
CA THR A 368 8.18 11.09 -16.89
C THR A 368 7.57 12.49 -16.94
N GLU A 369 6.62 12.74 -17.85
CA GLU A 369 5.91 14.01 -17.99
C GLU A 369 5.22 14.41 -16.68
N TYR A 370 4.68 13.42 -15.94
CA TYR A 370 4.06 13.67 -14.64
C TYR A 370 5.01 14.41 -13.68
N PHE A 371 6.26 14.00 -13.60
CA PHE A 371 7.23 14.62 -12.69
C PHE A 371 7.57 16.07 -13.10
N LEU A 372 7.51 16.36 -14.38
CA LEU A 372 7.94 17.64 -14.94
C LEU A 372 6.79 18.66 -15.06
N THR A 373 5.52 18.18 -15.09
CA THR A 373 4.37 19.04 -15.40
C THR A 373 3.30 19.04 -14.30
N ASN A 374 3.11 17.92 -13.58
CA ASN A 374 1.99 17.78 -12.63
C ASN A 374 2.29 16.87 -11.43
N PRO A 375 3.43 17.06 -10.73
CA PRO A 375 3.82 16.20 -9.62
C PRO A 375 2.90 16.31 -8.39
N ILE A 376 2.89 15.28 -7.58
CA ILE A 376 2.25 15.23 -6.25
C ILE A 376 3.35 15.33 -5.18
N GLY A 377 4.06 16.45 -5.11
CA GLY A 377 5.18 16.67 -4.19
C GLY A 377 6.49 16.01 -4.66
N ASN A 378 7.52 16.10 -3.80
CA ASN A 378 8.89 15.65 -4.11
C ASN A 378 9.08 14.14 -3.87
N HIS A 379 8.73 13.62 -2.68
CA HIS A 379 8.93 12.22 -2.38
C HIS A 379 8.00 11.30 -3.16
N HIS A 380 8.56 10.25 -3.72
CA HIS A 380 7.85 9.11 -4.29
C HIS A 380 8.24 7.84 -3.56
N VAL A 381 7.40 6.83 -3.66
CA VAL A 381 7.62 5.55 -2.97
C VAL A 381 7.86 4.46 -3.99
N ILE A 382 8.96 3.72 -3.80
CA ILE A 382 9.37 2.61 -4.66
C ILE A 382 9.21 1.31 -3.89
N THR A 383 8.54 0.33 -4.48
CA THR A 383 8.44 -1.03 -3.95
C THR A 383 8.83 -2.05 -5.01
N VAL A 384 9.45 -3.16 -4.59
CA VAL A 384 9.84 -4.26 -5.48
C VAL A 384 8.60 -5.03 -5.92
N GLY A 385 8.54 -5.37 -7.21
CA GLY A 385 7.46 -6.14 -7.80
C GLY A 385 6.41 -5.30 -8.53
N HIS A 386 5.43 -6.00 -9.10
CA HIS A 386 4.30 -5.44 -9.85
C HIS A 386 3.08 -5.26 -8.95
N HIS A 387 2.75 -4.02 -8.63
CA HIS A 387 1.64 -3.69 -7.72
C HIS A 387 0.68 -2.65 -8.28
N ALA A 388 0.94 -2.10 -9.47
CA ALA A 388 0.17 -0.98 -10.02
C ALA A 388 -1.31 -1.32 -10.20
N GLU A 389 -1.64 -2.50 -10.73
CA GLU A 389 -3.04 -2.91 -10.94
C GLU A 389 -3.77 -3.06 -9.58
N ALA A 390 -3.13 -3.72 -8.61
CA ALA A 390 -3.70 -3.91 -7.28
C ALA A 390 -3.88 -2.57 -6.55
N LEU A 391 -2.91 -1.66 -6.68
CA LEU A 391 -3.00 -0.33 -6.07
C LEU A 391 -4.11 0.51 -6.72
N LYS A 392 -4.25 0.49 -8.05
CA LYS A 392 -5.36 1.13 -8.75
C LYS A 392 -6.72 0.56 -8.31
N ALA A 393 -6.80 -0.76 -8.11
CA ALA A 393 -8.01 -1.41 -7.62
C ALA A 393 -8.30 -1.02 -6.15
N LEU A 394 -7.29 -0.97 -5.29
CA LEU A 394 -7.43 -0.53 -3.90
C LEU A 394 -7.89 0.93 -3.82
N LEU A 395 -7.29 1.83 -4.60
CA LEU A 395 -7.69 3.24 -4.61
C LEU A 395 -9.15 3.41 -5.07
N ARG A 396 -9.59 2.68 -6.10
CA ARG A 396 -11.03 2.66 -6.47
C ARG A 396 -11.92 2.15 -5.35
N ARG A 397 -11.46 1.13 -4.62
CA ARG A 397 -12.21 0.51 -3.51
C ARG A 397 -12.38 1.45 -2.31
N ILE A 398 -11.37 2.27 -1.99
CA ILE A 398 -11.39 3.21 -0.86
C ILE A 398 -11.86 4.62 -1.26
N SER A 399 -12.07 4.88 -2.56
CA SER A 399 -12.65 6.14 -3.01
C SER A 399 -14.12 6.15 -2.66
N VAL A 400 -14.51 7.03 -1.77
CA VAL A 400 -15.92 7.34 -1.49
C VAL A 400 -16.38 8.31 -2.60
N PHE A 401 -17.33 7.89 -3.40
CA PHE A 401 -18.01 8.74 -4.38
C PHE A 401 -19.20 9.40 -3.73
#